data_9b0b74a41266bb22b15d0da2745feae4
#
_entry.id   9b0b74a41266bb22b15d0da2745feae4
#
_cell.length_a   1.000
_cell.length_b   1.000
_cell.length_c   1.000
_cell.angle_alpha   90.00
_cell.angle_beta   90.00
_cell.angle_gamma   90.00
#
_symmetry.space_group_name_H-M   'P 1'
#
loop_
_entity.id
_entity.type
_entity.pdbx_description
1 polymer ?
#
loop_
_entity_poly.entity_id
_entity_poly.type
_entity_poly.pdbx_seq_one_letter_code
_entity_poly.pdbx_strand_id
1 'polypeptide(L)'
;YFKENNFFGLQEENIHMFEQGSLPCFDFNGKILLDQKHRIAKAPDGNGGLYRALRDSGKLEDMKFRNIKYLHAHSVDNILIKVADPIFIGYCALQKADCAAKVVEKSHPNEAVGVVCMVDGKYQVVEYSEITQKTAEMRNIDGRLTFSAGNICNHYFSAEFLNKIGSTYERA
;
A
#
# COMPACT_ATOMS: atom_id res chain seq x y z
N TYR A 1 10.67 -22.18 0.07
CA TYR A 1 9.59 -22.11 -0.94
C TYR A 1 10.10 -21.60 -2.30
N PHE A 2 10.72 -20.40 -2.40
CA PHE A 2 11.22 -19.86 -3.68
C PHE A 2 12.26 -20.79 -4.32
N LYS A 3 13.24 -21.26 -3.54
CA LYS A 3 14.27 -22.22 -4.03
C LYS A 3 13.66 -23.54 -4.49
N GLU A 4 12.73 -24.10 -3.74
CA GLU A 4 12.04 -25.34 -4.06
C GLU A 4 11.21 -25.25 -5.35
N ASN A 5 10.75 -24.05 -5.71
CA ASN A 5 10.00 -23.79 -6.93
C ASN A 5 10.86 -23.11 -8.02
N ASN A 6 12.20 -23.31 -7.98
CA ASN A 6 13.12 -22.76 -8.96
C ASN A 6 12.88 -21.27 -9.24
N PHE A 7 12.62 -20.47 -8.17
CA PHE A 7 12.34 -19.04 -8.21
C PHE A 7 11.27 -18.63 -9.22
N PHE A 8 10.38 -19.56 -9.59
CA PHE A 8 9.35 -19.35 -10.61
C PHE A 8 9.90 -18.87 -11.98
N GLY A 9 11.11 -19.29 -12.32
CA GLY A 9 11.80 -18.88 -13.54
C GLY A 9 12.48 -17.51 -13.48
N LEU A 10 12.46 -16.85 -12.33
CA LEU A 10 13.21 -15.62 -12.09
C LEU A 10 14.66 -15.94 -11.69
N GLN A 11 15.54 -14.99 -11.90
CA GLN A 11 16.92 -15.10 -11.41
C GLN A 11 16.97 -14.78 -9.91
N GLU A 12 17.70 -15.58 -9.11
CA GLU A 12 17.75 -15.45 -7.65
C GLU A 12 18.20 -14.05 -7.21
N GLU A 13 19.15 -13.45 -7.91
CA GLU A 13 19.66 -12.09 -7.64
C GLU A 13 18.63 -10.98 -7.86
N ASN A 14 17.51 -11.27 -8.53
CA ASN A 14 16.42 -10.32 -8.73
C ASN A 14 15.32 -10.44 -7.67
N ILE A 15 15.46 -11.35 -6.71
CA ILE A 15 14.49 -11.57 -5.64
C ILE A 15 15.09 -11.08 -4.33
N HIS A 16 14.51 -10.04 -3.78
CA HIS A 16 14.93 -9.42 -2.54
C HIS A 16 13.86 -9.55 -1.47
N MET A 17 14.19 -10.21 -0.37
CA MET A 17 13.33 -10.30 0.81
C MET A 17 13.73 -9.23 1.81
N PHE A 18 12.74 -8.56 2.39
CA PHE A 18 12.94 -7.62 3.49
C PHE A 18 11.69 -7.61 4.36
N GLU A 19 11.82 -7.16 5.60
CA GLU A 19 10.74 -7.15 6.58
C GLU A 19 10.35 -5.72 6.93
N GLN A 20 9.05 -5.53 7.18
CA GLN A 20 8.54 -4.31 7.77
C GLN A 20 8.78 -4.31 9.28
N GLY A 21 8.74 -3.12 9.87
CA GLY A 21 8.81 -2.95 11.31
C GLY A 21 7.53 -3.41 12.03
N SER A 22 7.59 -3.36 13.35
CA SER A 22 6.43 -3.60 14.20
C SER A 22 6.34 -2.53 15.28
N LEU A 23 5.10 -2.21 15.68
CA LEU A 23 4.78 -1.21 16.70
C LEU A 23 4.24 -1.89 17.96
N PRO A 24 4.50 -1.33 19.15
CA PRO A 24 3.85 -1.77 20.39
C PRO A 24 2.32 -1.62 20.30
N CYS A 25 1.60 -2.59 20.83
CA CYS A 25 0.15 -2.52 20.97
C CYS A 25 -0.24 -1.80 22.26
N PHE A 26 -1.28 -0.98 22.17
CA PHE A 26 -1.86 -0.25 23.28
C PHE A 26 -3.35 -0.58 23.42
N ASP A 27 -3.87 -0.52 24.65
CA ASP A 27 -5.30 -0.51 24.87
C ASP A 27 -5.90 0.89 24.58
N PHE A 28 -7.23 1.01 24.67
CA PHE A 28 -7.91 2.27 24.42
C PHE A 28 -7.60 3.38 25.44
N ASN A 29 -6.96 3.04 26.57
CA ASN A 29 -6.51 3.98 27.59
C ASN A 29 -5.04 4.38 27.41
N GLY A 30 -4.38 3.90 26.35
CA GLY A 30 -2.97 4.17 26.08
C GLY A 30 -2.00 3.33 26.88
N LYS A 31 -2.45 2.26 27.54
CA LYS A 31 -1.59 1.33 28.27
C LYS A 31 -1.01 0.29 27.33
N ILE A 32 0.32 0.07 27.44
CA ILE A 32 1.03 -0.95 26.66
C ILE A 32 0.49 -2.34 26.99
N LEU A 33 0.16 -3.11 25.98
CA LEU A 33 -0.23 -4.50 26.10
C LEU A 33 0.98 -5.42 26.11
N LEU A 34 0.90 -6.47 26.91
CA LEU A 34 1.91 -7.52 26.97
C LEU A 34 1.40 -8.78 26.31
N ASP A 35 2.23 -9.38 25.49
CA ASP A 35 2.03 -10.73 24.94
C ASP A 35 2.39 -11.82 25.97
N GLN A 36 3.44 -11.54 26.77
CA GLN A 36 3.85 -12.34 27.93
C GLN A 36 4.28 -11.39 29.06
N LYS A 37 4.45 -11.90 30.29
CA LYS A 37 4.83 -11.09 31.46
C LYS A 37 6.06 -10.19 31.24
N HIS A 38 6.95 -10.58 30.33
CA HIS A 38 8.22 -9.90 30.04
C HIS A 38 8.33 -9.41 28.58
N ARG A 39 7.26 -9.55 27.77
CA ARG A 39 7.30 -9.23 26.35
C ARG A 39 6.13 -8.34 25.95
N ILE A 40 6.45 -7.19 25.35
CA ILE A 40 5.46 -6.26 24.80
C ILE A 40 4.80 -6.89 23.58
N ALA A 41 3.47 -6.86 23.54
CA ALA A 41 2.71 -7.22 22.36
C ALA A 41 3.01 -6.23 21.23
N LYS A 42 3.29 -6.76 20.04
CA LYS A 42 3.60 -5.96 18.84
C LYS A 42 2.69 -6.38 17.68
N ALA A 43 2.39 -5.42 16.83
CA ALA A 43 1.70 -5.62 15.57
C ALA A 43 2.53 -5.04 14.43
N PRO A 44 2.39 -5.52 13.18
CA PRO A 44 3.01 -4.91 12.01
C PRO A 44 2.65 -3.42 11.92
N ASP A 45 3.58 -2.60 11.40
CA ASP A 45 3.43 -1.15 11.29
C ASP A 45 2.53 -0.69 10.12
N GLY A 46 1.76 -1.63 9.55
CA GLY A 46 0.78 -1.38 8.49
C GLY A 46 1.43 -1.14 7.12
N ASN A 47 0.59 -0.84 6.11
CA ASN A 47 1.04 -0.67 4.73
C ASN A 47 2.03 0.50 4.55
N GLY A 48 1.93 1.54 5.37
CA GLY A 48 2.88 2.68 5.38
C GLY A 48 4.29 2.31 5.82
N GLY A 49 4.47 1.23 6.58
CA GLY A 49 5.77 0.71 6.98
C GLY A 49 6.65 0.26 5.81
N LEU A 50 6.04 0.01 4.64
CA LEU A 50 6.77 -0.32 3.41
C LEU A 50 7.83 0.75 3.06
N TYR A 51 7.50 2.02 3.16
CA TYR A 51 8.41 3.12 2.78
C TYR A 51 9.67 3.14 3.63
N ARG A 52 9.49 2.96 4.94
CA ARG A 52 10.60 2.85 5.89
C ARG A 52 11.41 1.58 5.63
N ALA A 53 10.75 0.44 5.45
CA ALA A 53 11.40 -0.84 5.21
C ALA A 53 12.26 -0.84 3.95
N LEU A 54 11.79 -0.23 2.85
CA LEU A 54 12.55 -0.06 1.61
C LEU A 54 13.82 0.78 1.83
N ARG A 55 13.71 1.87 2.60
CA ARG A 55 14.86 2.70 2.94
C ARG A 55 15.84 1.96 3.83
N ASP A 56 15.37 1.45 4.98
CA ASP A 56 16.22 0.89 6.03
C ASP A 56 16.91 -0.42 5.57
N SER A 57 16.32 -1.12 4.61
CA SER A 57 16.92 -2.30 3.97
C SER A 57 17.87 -1.97 2.80
N GLY A 58 18.07 -0.69 2.48
CA GLY A 58 18.93 -0.26 1.36
C GLY A 58 18.33 -0.56 -0.02
N LYS A 59 17.04 -0.89 -0.10
CA LYS A 59 16.42 -1.26 -1.38
C LYS A 59 16.19 -0.05 -2.28
N LEU A 60 16.01 1.15 -1.72
CA LEU A 60 15.90 2.37 -2.53
C LEU A 60 17.21 2.67 -3.27
N GLU A 61 18.36 2.48 -2.62
CA GLU A 61 19.68 2.65 -3.23
C GLU A 61 19.95 1.58 -4.30
N ASP A 62 19.59 0.32 -4.01
CA ASP A 62 19.70 -0.77 -4.99
C ASP A 62 18.85 -0.51 -6.23
N MET A 63 17.61 -0.08 -6.06
CA MET A 63 16.73 0.29 -7.18
C MET A 63 17.33 1.43 -8.02
N LYS A 64 17.92 2.43 -7.38
CA LYS A 64 18.59 3.53 -8.06
C LYS A 64 19.82 3.04 -8.83
N PHE A 65 20.66 2.21 -8.22
CA PHE A 65 21.82 1.62 -8.86
C PHE A 65 21.44 0.80 -10.10
N ARG A 66 20.35 0.03 -10.01
CA ARG A 66 19.82 -0.79 -11.10
C ARG A 66 18.98 -0.02 -12.11
N ASN A 67 18.85 1.31 -11.95
CA ASN A 67 18.06 2.19 -12.82
C ASN A 67 16.58 1.77 -12.93
N ILE A 68 16.00 1.26 -11.83
CA ILE A 68 14.58 0.93 -11.75
C ILE A 68 13.80 2.23 -11.65
N LYS A 69 12.82 2.43 -12.54
CA LYS A 69 12.05 3.68 -12.64
C LYS A 69 10.64 3.55 -12.10
N TYR A 70 10.05 2.38 -12.20
CA TYR A 70 8.64 2.14 -11.89
C TYR A 70 8.49 0.94 -10.99
N LEU A 71 7.58 1.03 -10.04
CA LEU A 71 7.29 -0.03 -9.09
C LEU A 71 5.79 -0.31 -9.09
N HIS A 72 5.48 -1.59 -8.95
CA HIS A 72 4.13 -2.08 -8.77
C HIS A 72 4.05 -2.79 -7.42
N ALA A 73 3.33 -2.20 -6.47
CA ALA A 73 3.09 -2.78 -5.15
C ALA A 73 1.68 -3.35 -5.10
N HIS A 74 1.55 -4.57 -4.59
CA HIS A 74 0.25 -5.21 -4.47
C HIS A 74 0.22 -6.20 -3.30
N SER A 75 -0.99 -6.49 -2.82
CA SER A 75 -1.22 -7.51 -1.81
C SER A 75 -1.14 -8.90 -2.42
N VAL A 76 -0.51 -9.84 -1.70
CA VAL A 76 -0.31 -11.23 -2.17
C VAL A 76 -1.59 -12.06 -2.15
N ASP A 77 -2.58 -11.67 -1.35
CA ASP A 77 -3.86 -12.37 -1.19
C ASP A 77 -4.86 -12.10 -2.33
N ASN A 78 -4.62 -11.08 -3.16
CA ASN A 78 -5.44 -10.82 -4.34
C ASN A 78 -4.91 -11.59 -5.55
N ILE A 79 -5.41 -12.81 -5.75
CA ILE A 79 -5.00 -13.70 -6.84
C ILE A 79 -5.35 -13.20 -8.25
N LEU A 80 -6.19 -12.16 -8.37
CA LEU A 80 -6.58 -11.58 -9.66
C LEU A 80 -5.62 -10.49 -10.15
N ILE A 81 -4.61 -10.16 -9.37
CA ILE A 81 -3.62 -9.15 -9.75
C ILE A 81 -2.78 -9.65 -10.93
N LYS A 82 -2.69 -8.81 -11.94
CA LYS A 82 -1.69 -8.94 -13.00
C LYS A 82 -0.40 -8.30 -12.51
N VAL A 83 0.54 -9.14 -12.08
CA VAL A 83 1.86 -8.67 -11.60
C VAL A 83 2.60 -7.95 -12.72
N ALA A 84 3.16 -6.78 -12.40
CA ALA A 84 3.86 -5.92 -13.37
C ALA A 84 3.04 -5.61 -14.63
N ASP A 85 1.73 -5.38 -14.48
CA ASP A 85 0.79 -5.11 -15.58
C ASP A 85 1.30 -3.96 -16.47
N PRO A 86 1.76 -4.24 -17.71
CA PRO A 86 2.36 -3.23 -18.57
C PRO A 86 1.37 -2.15 -19.03
N ILE A 87 0.08 -2.46 -19.04
CA ILE A 87 -0.96 -1.50 -19.40
C ILE A 87 -1.11 -0.48 -18.27
N PHE A 88 -1.22 -0.93 -17.02
CA PHE A 88 -1.33 -0.05 -15.86
C PHE A 88 -0.06 0.79 -15.66
N ILE A 89 1.11 0.14 -15.66
CA ILE A 89 2.39 0.83 -15.49
C ILE A 89 2.64 1.80 -16.65
N GLY A 90 2.41 1.37 -17.88
CA GLY A 90 2.60 2.20 -19.07
C GLY A 90 1.68 3.43 -19.08
N TYR A 91 0.40 3.26 -18.70
CA TYR A 91 -0.52 4.39 -18.55
C TYR A 91 -0.02 5.39 -17.50
N CYS A 92 0.37 4.93 -16.31
CA CYS A 92 0.88 5.79 -15.26
C CYS A 92 2.17 6.53 -15.67
N ALA A 93 3.09 5.84 -16.36
CA ALA A 93 4.31 6.42 -16.87
C ALA A 93 4.04 7.50 -17.94
N LEU A 94 3.11 7.26 -18.86
CA LEU A 94 2.69 8.26 -19.86
C LEU A 94 2.06 9.50 -19.23
N GLN A 95 1.27 9.31 -18.16
CA GLN A 95 0.69 10.41 -17.38
C GLN A 95 1.70 11.11 -16.46
N LYS A 96 2.96 10.63 -16.40
CA LYS A 96 4.00 11.12 -15.49
C LYS A 96 3.54 11.13 -14.03
N ALA A 97 2.78 10.11 -13.65
CA ALA A 97 2.27 9.98 -12.30
C ALA A 97 3.40 9.63 -11.32
N ASP A 98 3.41 10.26 -10.17
CA ASP A 98 4.30 9.91 -9.05
C ASP A 98 3.79 8.67 -8.31
N CYS A 99 2.48 8.62 -8.07
CA CYS A 99 1.79 7.45 -7.55
C CYS A 99 0.42 7.31 -8.19
N ALA A 100 -0.09 6.09 -8.24
CA ALA A 100 -1.44 5.79 -8.70
C ALA A 100 -1.97 4.53 -8.03
N ALA A 101 -3.29 4.42 -7.94
CA ALA A 101 -3.96 3.24 -7.45
C ALA A 101 -4.89 2.69 -8.53
N LYS A 102 -4.85 1.38 -8.73
CA LYS A 102 -5.89 0.67 -9.46
C LYS A 102 -7.00 0.33 -8.47
N VAL A 103 -8.19 0.80 -8.75
CA VAL A 103 -9.35 0.68 -7.86
C VAL A 103 -10.44 -0.16 -8.51
N VAL A 104 -11.39 -0.62 -7.71
CA VAL A 104 -12.63 -1.23 -8.17
C VAL A 104 -13.80 -0.34 -7.78
N GLU A 105 -14.84 -0.30 -8.60
CA GLU A 105 -16.05 0.43 -8.26
C GLU A 105 -16.84 -0.35 -7.20
N LYS A 106 -17.11 0.26 -6.05
CA LYS A 106 -17.95 -0.33 -5.01
C LYS A 106 -19.36 -0.56 -5.53
N SER A 107 -19.88 -1.74 -5.31
CA SER A 107 -21.25 -2.10 -5.70
C SER A 107 -22.31 -1.59 -4.71
N HIS A 108 -21.95 -1.46 -3.44
CA HIS A 108 -22.85 -0.96 -2.39
C HIS A 108 -22.09 -0.22 -1.28
N PRO A 109 -22.76 0.67 -0.52
CA PRO A 109 -22.13 1.52 0.49
C PRO A 109 -21.36 0.74 1.56
N ASN A 110 -21.91 -0.38 2.00
CA ASN A 110 -21.39 -1.18 3.12
C ASN A 110 -20.37 -2.25 2.69
N GLU A 111 -19.87 -2.20 1.45
CA GLU A 111 -18.81 -3.09 1.01
C GLU A 111 -17.54 -2.84 1.83
N ALA A 112 -17.01 -3.92 2.44
CA ALA A 112 -15.86 -3.87 3.36
C ALA A 112 -14.54 -3.64 2.62
N VAL A 113 -14.42 -2.47 2.00
CA VAL A 113 -13.22 -2.01 1.28
C VAL A 113 -13.00 -0.53 1.55
N GLY A 114 -11.76 -0.13 1.81
CA GLY A 114 -11.38 1.29 1.94
C GLY A 114 -11.59 2.05 0.63
N VAL A 115 -11.75 3.36 0.72
CA VAL A 115 -12.01 4.22 -0.46
C VAL A 115 -10.85 5.16 -0.69
N VAL A 116 -10.39 5.22 -1.93
CA VAL A 116 -9.47 6.28 -2.37
C VAL A 116 -10.28 7.55 -2.60
N CYS A 117 -10.00 8.59 -1.85
CA CYS A 117 -10.70 9.86 -1.97
C CYS A 117 -9.78 11.04 -1.66
N MET A 118 -10.26 12.24 -1.89
CA MET A 118 -9.57 13.49 -1.56
C MET A 118 -10.11 14.03 -0.24
N VAL A 119 -9.22 14.21 0.73
CA VAL A 119 -9.52 14.84 2.02
C VAL A 119 -8.55 15.99 2.21
N ASP A 120 -9.07 17.18 2.44
CA ASP A 120 -8.30 18.44 2.62
C ASP A 120 -7.26 18.67 1.50
N GLY A 121 -7.65 18.38 0.25
CA GLY A 121 -6.82 18.54 -0.94
C GLY A 121 -5.72 17.50 -1.13
N LYS A 122 -5.71 16.43 -0.34
CA LYS A 122 -4.76 15.31 -0.44
C LYS A 122 -5.49 14.00 -0.72
N TYR A 123 -4.95 13.19 -1.62
CA TYR A 123 -5.42 11.83 -1.83
C TYR A 123 -5.01 10.95 -0.66
N GLN A 124 -5.96 10.20 -0.16
CA GLN A 124 -5.73 9.19 0.88
C GLN A 124 -6.74 8.05 0.77
N VAL A 125 -6.46 6.95 1.44
CA VAL A 125 -7.41 5.87 1.65
C VAL A 125 -8.11 6.11 2.98
N VAL A 126 -9.45 6.14 2.96
CA VAL A 126 -10.27 6.13 4.17
C VAL A 126 -10.83 4.73 4.33
N GLU A 127 -10.52 4.09 5.44
CA GLU A 127 -10.95 2.72 5.70
C GLU A 127 -12.48 2.65 5.90
N TYR A 128 -13.07 1.52 5.53
CA TYR A 128 -14.51 1.34 5.65
C TYR A 128 -15.03 1.44 7.11
N SER A 129 -14.16 1.22 8.09
CA SER A 129 -14.43 1.38 9.52
C SER A 129 -14.42 2.84 9.98
N GLU A 130 -13.86 3.74 9.19
CA GLU A 130 -13.70 5.17 9.51
C GLU A 130 -14.73 6.05 8.80
N ILE A 131 -15.24 5.61 7.65
CA ILE A 131 -16.23 6.35 6.88
C ILE A 131 -17.60 6.27 7.57
N THR A 132 -18.26 7.42 7.76
CA THR A 132 -19.61 7.41 8.33
C THR A 132 -20.62 6.83 7.32
N GLN A 133 -21.67 6.18 7.81
CA GLN A 133 -22.73 5.64 6.95
C GLN A 133 -23.32 6.70 6.02
N LYS A 134 -23.60 7.89 6.55
CA LYS A 134 -24.10 9.02 5.76
C LYS A 134 -23.17 9.36 4.60
N THR A 135 -21.86 9.36 4.82
CA THR A 135 -20.87 9.63 3.78
C THR A 135 -20.77 8.48 2.78
N ALA A 136 -20.79 7.24 3.27
CA ALA A 136 -20.74 6.05 2.42
C ALA A 136 -21.94 5.95 1.46
N GLU A 137 -23.11 6.40 1.88
CA GLU A 137 -24.36 6.38 1.10
C GLU A 137 -24.52 7.56 0.14
N MET A 138 -23.61 8.54 0.16
CA MET A 138 -23.70 9.69 -0.73
C MET A 138 -23.66 9.27 -2.20
N ARG A 139 -24.52 9.91 -2.99
CA ARG A 139 -24.63 9.63 -4.43
C ARG A 139 -24.49 10.90 -5.24
N ASN A 140 -23.89 10.73 -6.41
CA ASN A 140 -23.83 11.75 -7.45
C ASN A 140 -25.20 11.92 -8.11
N ILE A 141 -25.35 12.93 -8.96
CA ILE A 141 -26.57 13.21 -9.72
C ILE A 141 -26.97 12.01 -10.61
N ASP A 142 -26.00 11.22 -11.09
CA ASP A 142 -26.22 10.03 -11.92
C ASP A 142 -26.61 8.78 -11.09
N GLY A 143 -26.77 8.91 -9.77
CA GLY A 143 -27.14 7.83 -8.86
C GLY A 143 -26.00 6.92 -8.40
N ARG A 144 -24.79 7.09 -8.91
CA ARG A 144 -23.62 6.33 -8.49
C ARG A 144 -23.11 6.80 -7.13
N LEU A 145 -22.46 5.90 -6.39
CA LEU A 145 -21.82 6.26 -5.13
C LEU A 145 -20.75 7.34 -5.37
N THR A 146 -20.77 8.39 -4.56
CA THR A 146 -19.76 9.45 -4.61
C THR A 146 -18.38 8.89 -4.22
N PHE A 147 -18.33 8.04 -3.21
CA PHE A 147 -17.13 7.37 -2.72
C PHE A 147 -17.10 5.92 -3.17
N SER A 148 -16.91 5.72 -4.48
CA SER A 148 -16.96 4.41 -5.13
C SER A 148 -15.59 3.80 -5.44
N ALA A 149 -14.49 4.56 -5.35
CA ALA A 149 -13.16 4.08 -5.70
C ALA A 149 -12.58 3.14 -4.63
N GLY A 150 -12.98 1.88 -4.66
CA GLY A 150 -12.55 0.86 -3.69
C GLY A 150 -11.06 0.53 -3.82
N ASN A 151 -10.32 0.65 -2.72
CA ASN A 151 -8.89 0.36 -2.66
C ASN A 151 -8.65 -1.15 -2.56
N ILE A 152 -8.03 -1.71 -3.58
CA ILE A 152 -7.65 -3.13 -3.64
C ILE A 152 -6.15 -3.35 -3.43
N CYS A 153 -5.46 -2.38 -2.82
CA CYS A 153 -4.02 -2.41 -2.56
C CYS A 153 -3.19 -2.75 -3.80
N ASN A 154 -3.50 -2.10 -4.92
CA ASN A 154 -2.80 -2.24 -6.19
C ASN A 154 -2.28 -0.86 -6.62
N HIS A 155 -0.99 -0.62 -6.35
CA HIS A 155 -0.39 0.71 -6.45
C HIS A 155 0.77 0.74 -7.42
N TYR A 156 0.87 1.85 -8.13
CA TYR A 156 2.05 2.23 -8.90
C TYR A 156 2.79 3.35 -8.17
N PHE A 157 4.11 3.30 -8.23
CA PHE A 157 4.98 4.37 -7.77
C PHE A 157 6.10 4.63 -8.78
N SER A 158 6.48 5.90 -8.95
CA SER A 158 7.78 6.21 -9.52
C SER A 158 8.87 6.00 -8.46
N ALA A 159 10.04 5.50 -8.89
CA ALA A 159 11.16 5.31 -7.96
C ALA A 159 11.63 6.65 -7.36
N GLU A 160 11.51 7.74 -8.12
CA GLU A 160 11.82 9.09 -7.66
C GLU A 160 10.93 9.51 -6.50
N PHE A 161 9.63 9.27 -6.61
CA PHE A 161 8.66 9.54 -5.55
C PHE A 161 8.96 8.74 -4.27
N LEU A 162 9.26 7.45 -4.40
CA LEU A 162 9.61 6.61 -3.25
C LEU A 162 10.90 7.07 -2.57
N ASN A 163 11.91 7.47 -3.33
CA ASN A 163 13.13 8.04 -2.76
C ASN A 163 12.85 9.35 -2.00
N LYS A 164 11.99 10.21 -2.54
CA LYS A 164 11.57 11.46 -1.90
C LYS A 164 10.83 11.19 -0.60
N ILE A 165 9.85 10.30 -0.61
CA ILE A 165 9.10 9.93 0.60
C ILE A 165 10.00 9.23 1.61
N GLY A 166 10.80 8.24 1.20
CA GLY A 166 11.70 7.51 2.07
C GLY A 166 12.67 8.40 2.83
N SER A 167 13.08 9.53 2.22
CA SER A 167 13.94 10.53 2.87
C SER A 167 13.19 11.47 3.83
N THR A 168 11.87 11.63 3.63
CA THR A 168 11.05 12.58 4.39
C THR A 168 10.35 11.93 5.59
N TYR A 169 10.16 10.60 5.54
CA TYR A 169 9.45 9.85 6.57
C TYR A 169 10.37 9.56 7.77
N GLU A 170 10.62 10.57 8.59
CA GLU A 170 11.27 10.34 9.87
C GLU A 170 10.30 9.94 11.00
N ARG A 171 8.99 10.17 10.85
CA ARG A 171 7.96 9.69 11.81
C ARG A 171 6.56 9.81 11.18
N ALA A 172 5.85 8.73 11.11
CA ALA A 172 4.41 8.72 11.25
C ALA A 172 4.08 8.12 12.61
#